data_7016878acc659a3018599d82e896dd8a
#
_entry.id   7016878acc659a3018599d82e896dd8a
#
_cell.length_a   1.000
_cell.length_b   1.000
_cell.length_c   1.000
_cell.angle_alpha   90.00
_cell.angle_beta   90.00
_cell.angle_gamma   90.00
#
_symmetry.space_group_name_H-M   'P 1'
#
loop_
_entity.id
_entity.type
_entity.pdbx_description
1 polymer ?
#
loop_
_entity_poly.entity_id
_entity_poly.type
_entity_poly.pdbx_seq_one_letter_code
_entity_poly.pdbx_strand_id
1 'polypeptide(L)'
;TAALNTGNSGGALINDMGQVIGITNMKLMAYNSTVEGLGFAIPSRTAKTVVDDLIGYGVVKGRPMLGITVRPLTAEERTGRSLDHGLWVEQVEEKSDAWTQGIRTGDVLLSANGVELSVNDDLLELKNALSVGETIRFCLWREGETLDITVELVEQYSLE
;
A
#
# COMPACT_ATOMS: atom_id res chain seq x y z
N THR A 1 -24.05 -14.07 -17.01
CA THR A 1 -22.64 -13.87 -16.60
C THR A 1 -21.97 -12.95 -17.62
N ALA A 2 -21.58 -11.73 -17.22
CA ALA A 2 -20.84 -10.80 -18.08
C ALA A 2 -19.40 -11.27 -18.17
N ALA A 3 -18.90 -11.48 -19.40
CA ALA A 3 -17.50 -11.82 -19.63
C ALA A 3 -16.65 -10.55 -19.51
N LEU A 4 -15.67 -10.53 -18.60
CA LEU A 4 -14.67 -9.49 -18.52
C LEU A 4 -13.51 -9.83 -19.47
N ASN A 5 -13.28 -9.00 -20.45
CA ASN A 5 -12.23 -9.18 -21.46
C ASN A 5 -11.40 -7.89 -21.60
N THR A 6 -10.23 -8.01 -22.26
CA THR A 6 -9.42 -6.86 -22.64
C THR A 6 -10.28 -5.88 -23.44
N GLY A 7 -10.28 -4.61 -23.04
CA GLY A 7 -11.11 -3.55 -23.62
C GLY A 7 -12.32 -3.15 -22.78
N ASN A 8 -12.70 -3.95 -21.76
CA ASN A 8 -13.81 -3.60 -20.86
C ASN A 8 -13.35 -2.85 -19.60
N SER A 9 -12.05 -2.71 -19.35
CA SER A 9 -11.51 -1.99 -18.19
C SER A 9 -12.00 -0.53 -18.16
N GLY A 10 -12.49 -0.08 -17.00
CA GLY A 10 -13.13 1.21 -16.83
C GLY A 10 -14.60 1.25 -17.20
N GLY A 11 -15.15 0.16 -17.78
CA GLY A 11 -16.56 0.05 -18.11
C GLY A 11 -17.45 -0.17 -16.88
N ALA A 12 -18.71 0.21 -16.98
CA ALA A 12 -19.68 0.00 -15.92
C ALA A 12 -20.13 -1.48 -15.86
N LEU A 13 -20.12 -2.05 -14.67
CA LEU A 13 -20.80 -3.30 -14.38
C LEU A 13 -22.22 -2.98 -13.91
N ILE A 14 -23.22 -3.45 -14.67
CA ILE A 14 -24.62 -3.07 -14.49
C ILE A 14 -25.42 -4.33 -14.09
N ASN A 15 -26.33 -4.19 -13.11
CA ASN A 15 -27.26 -5.26 -12.74
C ASN A 15 -28.51 -5.28 -13.66
N ASP A 16 -29.40 -6.24 -13.43
CA ASP A 16 -30.64 -6.43 -14.18
C ASP A 16 -31.67 -5.30 -14.02
N MET A 17 -31.49 -4.45 -12.99
CA MET A 17 -32.30 -3.24 -12.76
C MET A 17 -31.68 -1.99 -13.42
N GLY A 18 -30.62 -2.12 -14.20
CA GLY A 18 -29.95 -0.98 -14.84
C GLY A 18 -29.04 -0.14 -13.92
N GLN A 19 -28.73 -0.62 -12.72
CA GLN A 19 -27.90 0.11 -11.75
C GLN A 19 -26.43 -0.27 -11.91
N VAL A 20 -25.54 0.72 -11.81
CA VAL A 20 -24.08 0.51 -11.80
C VAL A 20 -23.67 -0.05 -10.43
N ILE A 21 -23.24 -1.31 -10.40
CA ILE A 21 -22.80 -2.01 -9.20
C ILE A 21 -21.28 -2.05 -9.05
N GLY A 22 -20.54 -1.71 -10.10
CA GLY A 22 -19.09 -1.67 -10.08
C GLY A 22 -18.49 -1.09 -11.35
N ILE A 23 -17.16 -0.90 -11.31
CA ILE A 23 -16.33 -0.49 -12.45
C ILE A 23 -15.36 -1.63 -12.74
N THR A 24 -15.38 -2.16 -13.96
CA THR A 24 -14.51 -3.26 -14.35
C THR A 24 -13.05 -2.81 -14.36
N ASN A 25 -12.17 -3.58 -13.72
CA ASN A 25 -10.77 -3.20 -13.56
C ASN A 25 -9.82 -4.18 -14.24
N MET A 26 -9.81 -5.43 -13.83
CA MET A 26 -8.77 -6.39 -14.21
C MET A 26 -9.34 -7.78 -14.44
N LYS A 27 -8.72 -8.51 -15.38
CA LYS A 27 -8.88 -9.95 -15.56
C LYS A 27 -7.58 -10.62 -15.15
N LEU A 28 -7.62 -11.62 -14.27
CA LEU A 28 -6.48 -12.50 -14.05
C LEU A 28 -6.27 -13.37 -15.29
N MET A 29 -5.11 -13.19 -15.93
CA MET A 29 -4.63 -14.09 -16.98
C MET A 29 -3.61 -15.03 -16.33
N ALA A 30 -4.01 -16.27 -16.07
CA ALA A 30 -3.07 -17.27 -15.61
C ALA A 30 -2.25 -17.78 -16.82
N TYR A 31 -0.97 -17.46 -16.82
CA TYR A 31 -0.03 -18.14 -17.70
C TYR A 31 0.04 -19.62 -17.28
N ASN A 32 -0.35 -20.54 -18.14
CA ASN A 32 -0.34 -22.00 -17.95
C ASN A 32 -1.37 -22.63 -16.99
N SER A 33 -2.53 -22.03 -16.74
CA SER A 33 -3.60 -22.73 -16.01
C SER A 33 -4.93 -22.66 -16.74
N THR A 34 -5.74 -23.70 -16.55
CA THR A 34 -7.11 -23.86 -17.08
C THR A 34 -8.13 -22.95 -16.39
N VAL A 35 -7.68 -21.96 -15.60
CA VAL A 35 -8.56 -21.01 -14.92
C VAL A 35 -8.78 -19.80 -15.82
N GLU A 36 -9.75 -19.92 -16.72
CA GLU A 36 -10.29 -18.78 -17.44
C GLU A 36 -11.46 -18.18 -16.67
N GLY A 37 -11.54 -16.84 -16.62
CA GLY A 37 -12.77 -16.15 -16.27
C GLY A 37 -12.85 -15.46 -14.92
N LEU A 38 -11.76 -15.31 -14.17
CA LEU A 38 -11.76 -14.44 -12.99
C LEU A 38 -11.58 -12.99 -13.40
N GLY A 39 -12.64 -12.20 -13.27
CA GLY A 39 -12.60 -10.76 -13.48
C GLY A 39 -12.91 -10.01 -12.19
N PHE A 40 -12.27 -8.85 -12.03
CA PHE A 40 -12.44 -7.99 -10.86
C PHE A 40 -13.09 -6.67 -11.25
N ALA A 41 -13.95 -6.20 -10.37
CA ALA A 41 -14.56 -4.87 -10.48
C ALA A 41 -14.44 -4.15 -9.14
N ILE A 42 -14.21 -2.84 -9.22
CA ILE A 42 -14.25 -1.96 -8.05
C ILE A 42 -15.73 -1.74 -7.70
N PRO A 43 -16.19 -2.06 -6.48
CA PRO A 43 -17.58 -1.82 -6.09
C PRO A 43 -17.99 -0.36 -6.27
N SER A 44 -19.19 -0.11 -6.76
CA SER A 44 -19.68 1.26 -7.02
C SER A 44 -19.66 2.15 -5.77
N ARG A 45 -19.86 1.57 -4.58
CA ARG A 45 -19.75 2.29 -3.30
C ARG A 45 -18.36 2.85 -3.08
N THR A 46 -17.31 2.03 -3.30
CA THR A 46 -15.92 2.44 -3.17
C THR A 46 -15.56 3.49 -4.22
N ALA A 47 -15.95 3.26 -5.48
CA ALA A 47 -15.74 4.21 -6.55
C ALA A 47 -16.41 5.56 -6.27
N LYS A 48 -17.65 5.54 -5.75
CA LYS A 48 -18.40 6.77 -5.41
C LYS A 48 -17.68 7.62 -4.37
N THR A 49 -17.17 7.02 -3.29
CA THR A 49 -16.41 7.77 -2.26
C THR A 49 -15.21 8.50 -2.86
N VAL A 50 -14.42 7.79 -3.68
CA VAL A 50 -13.26 8.38 -4.36
C VAL A 50 -13.66 9.50 -5.32
N VAL A 51 -14.73 9.28 -6.12
CA VAL A 51 -15.22 10.26 -7.10
C VAL A 51 -15.79 11.51 -6.39
N ASP A 52 -16.57 11.34 -5.33
CA ASP A 52 -17.11 12.47 -4.56
C ASP A 52 -15.98 13.33 -3.97
N ASP A 53 -14.93 12.71 -3.44
CA ASP A 53 -13.75 13.41 -2.93
C ASP A 53 -13.03 14.18 -4.06
N LEU A 54 -12.79 13.54 -5.20
CA LEU A 54 -12.14 14.19 -6.34
C LEU A 54 -12.94 15.35 -6.91
N ILE A 55 -14.27 15.24 -6.98
CA ILE A 55 -15.15 16.33 -7.44
C ILE A 55 -15.19 17.47 -6.42
N GLY A 56 -15.30 17.14 -5.13
CA GLY A 56 -15.45 18.13 -4.07
C GLY A 56 -14.16 18.84 -3.67
N TYR A 57 -13.04 18.15 -3.75
CA TYR A 57 -11.77 18.62 -3.17
C TYR A 57 -10.58 18.52 -4.15
N GLY A 58 -10.71 17.87 -5.28
CA GLY A 58 -9.60 17.62 -6.21
C GLY A 58 -8.63 16.52 -5.78
N VAL A 59 -8.78 15.98 -4.57
CA VAL A 59 -7.93 14.96 -3.95
C VAL A 59 -8.78 13.94 -3.21
N VAL A 60 -8.28 12.72 -3.03
CA VAL A 60 -8.92 11.69 -2.21
C VAL A 60 -8.47 11.86 -0.77
N LYS A 61 -9.40 12.11 0.13
CA LYS A 61 -9.14 12.34 1.56
C LYS A 61 -9.08 11.04 2.37
N GLY A 62 -8.53 11.15 3.58
CA GLY A 62 -8.49 10.05 4.55
C GLY A 62 -7.62 8.86 4.13
N ARG A 63 -6.71 9.03 3.16
CA ARG A 63 -5.74 8.02 2.79
C ARG A 63 -4.44 8.19 3.57
N PRO A 64 -4.21 7.36 4.60
CA PRO A 64 -2.99 7.46 5.38
C PRO A 64 -1.78 6.99 4.57
N MET A 65 -0.72 7.77 4.60
CA MET A 65 0.57 7.48 3.95
C MET A 65 1.71 7.65 4.94
N LEU A 66 2.72 6.78 4.80
CA LEU A 66 3.99 6.88 5.53
C LEU A 66 5.04 7.69 4.77
N GLY A 67 4.89 7.79 3.44
CA GLY A 67 5.88 8.42 2.58
C GLY A 67 7.17 7.61 2.44
N ILE A 68 7.10 6.28 2.55
CA ILE A 68 8.22 5.36 2.35
C ILE A 68 7.87 4.31 1.30
N THR A 69 8.86 3.94 0.50
CA THR A 69 8.82 2.78 -0.38
C THR A 69 9.74 1.70 0.16
N VAL A 70 9.23 0.50 0.29
CA VAL A 70 9.97 -0.63 0.89
C VAL A 70 9.87 -1.88 0.03
N ARG A 71 10.84 -2.78 0.20
CA ARG A 71 10.83 -4.15 -0.32
C ARG A 71 11.39 -5.14 0.70
N PRO A 72 11.04 -6.42 0.62
CA PRO A 72 11.67 -7.44 1.44
C PRO A 72 13.19 -7.52 1.18
N LEU A 73 13.95 -7.86 2.22
CA LEU A 73 15.37 -8.18 2.09
C LEU A 73 15.56 -9.44 1.25
N THR A 74 16.54 -9.41 0.35
CA THR A 74 17.01 -10.62 -0.34
C THR A 74 17.75 -11.55 0.62
N ALA A 75 17.95 -12.83 0.24
CA ALA A 75 18.68 -13.78 1.04
C ALA A 75 20.14 -13.34 1.29
N GLU A 76 20.78 -12.74 0.29
CA GLU A 76 22.15 -12.23 0.39
C GLU A 76 22.24 -11.04 1.35
N GLU A 77 21.27 -10.12 1.27
CA GLU A 77 21.20 -8.94 2.15
C GLU A 77 20.98 -9.34 3.61
N ARG A 78 20.13 -10.34 3.86
CA ARG A 78 19.93 -10.89 5.21
C ARG A 78 21.22 -11.48 5.76
N THR A 79 21.87 -12.35 4.98
CA THR A 79 23.11 -12.99 5.41
C THR A 79 24.22 -11.96 5.66
N GLY A 80 24.39 -10.99 4.76
CA GLY A 80 25.43 -9.97 4.87
C GLY A 80 25.27 -9.03 6.08
N ARG A 81 24.04 -8.90 6.61
CA ARG A 81 23.72 -8.05 7.77
C ARG A 81 23.46 -8.84 9.05
N SER A 82 23.47 -10.18 9.00
CA SER A 82 23.07 -11.07 10.09
C SER A 82 21.63 -10.79 10.57
N LEU A 83 20.73 -10.51 9.63
CA LEU A 83 19.30 -10.32 9.85
C LEU A 83 18.53 -11.51 9.28
N ASP A 84 17.44 -11.91 9.92
CA ASP A 84 16.57 -13.01 9.47
C ASP A 84 15.33 -12.50 8.71
N HIS A 85 14.90 -11.27 8.98
CA HIS A 85 13.77 -10.61 8.33
C HIS A 85 14.01 -9.09 8.18
N GLY A 86 13.09 -8.41 7.55
CA GLY A 86 13.04 -6.94 7.46
C GLY A 86 12.66 -6.44 6.08
N LEU A 87 12.21 -5.19 6.05
CA LEU A 87 11.89 -4.45 4.84
C LEU A 87 12.94 -3.38 4.61
N TRP A 88 13.63 -3.46 3.47
CA TRP A 88 14.59 -2.46 3.02
C TRP A 88 13.87 -1.19 2.58
N VAL A 89 14.26 -0.04 3.10
CA VAL A 89 13.75 1.27 2.67
C VAL A 89 14.46 1.71 1.40
N GLU A 90 13.73 1.70 0.28
CA GLU A 90 14.23 2.12 -1.03
C GLU A 90 14.16 3.63 -1.22
N GLN A 91 13.07 4.25 -0.74
CA GLN A 91 12.84 5.68 -0.88
C GLN A 91 12.07 6.22 0.33
N VAL A 92 12.36 7.47 0.68
CA VAL A 92 11.61 8.25 1.68
C VAL A 92 11.28 9.61 1.07
N GLU A 93 10.01 9.99 1.12
CA GLU A 93 9.53 11.29 0.67
C GLU A 93 9.95 12.39 1.64
N GLU A 94 10.65 13.42 1.15
CA GLU A 94 11.20 14.50 2.00
C GLU A 94 10.14 15.30 2.76
N LYS A 95 8.90 15.34 2.23
CA LYS A 95 7.77 16.01 2.88
C LYS A 95 7.09 15.13 3.93
N SER A 96 7.47 13.84 4.08
CA SER A 96 6.85 12.92 5.02
C SER A 96 7.32 13.12 6.45
N ASP A 97 6.50 12.72 7.42
CA ASP A 97 6.93 12.65 8.81
C ASP A 97 8.04 11.61 8.99
N ALA A 98 8.02 10.50 8.22
CA ALA A 98 9.09 9.51 8.22
C ALA A 98 10.46 10.12 7.95
N TRP A 99 10.58 11.04 6.98
CA TRP A 99 11.82 11.79 6.72
C TRP A 99 12.18 12.70 7.90
N THR A 100 11.20 13.42 8.44
CA THR A 100 11.39 14.35 9.58
C THR A 100 11.86 13.64 10.83
N GLN A 101 11.30 12.45 11.11
CA GLN A 101 11.69 11.60 12.24
C GLN A 101 13.03 10.88 12.02
N GLY A 102 13.56 10.90 10.81
CA GLY A 102 14.89 10.41 10.53
C GLY A 102 14.97 9.05 9.88
N ILE A 103 13.90 8.48 9.32
CA ILE A 103 13.99 7.32 8.42
C ILE A 103 14.72 7.73 7.14
N ARG A 104 15.60 6.88 6.64
CA ARG A 104 16.42 7.13 5.45
C ARG A 104 16.44 5.94 4.53
N THR A 105 16.71 6.19 3.26
CA THR A 105 17.04 5.14 2.28
C THR A 105 18.22 4.32 2.78
N GLY A 106 18.08 3.01 2.72
CA GLY A 106 19.08 2.06 3.23
C GLY A 106 18.80 1.52 4.63
N ASP A 107 17.84 2.08 5.36
CA ASP A 107 17.34 1.48 6.60
C ASP A 107 16.67 0.13 6.33
N VAL A 108 16.62 -0.71 7.36
CA VAL A 108 15.84 -1.95 7.35
C VAL A 108 14.81 -1.89 8.46
N LEU A 109 13.53 -1.82 8.11
CA LEU A 109 12.44 -1.88 9.08
C LEU A 109 12.28 -3.32 9.57
N LEU A 110 12.56 -3.58 10.84
CA LEU A 110 12.48 -4.90 11.46
C LEU A 110 11.08 -5.19 12.00
N SER A 111 10.48 -4.20 12.66
CA SER A 111 9.12 -4.32 13.18
C SER A 111 8.38 -3.01 13.16
N ALA A 112 7.03 -3.08 13.17
CA ALA A 112 6.13 -1.95 13.30
C ALA A 112 5.08 -2.27 14.37
N ASN A 113 4.92 -1.40 15.38
CA ASN A 113 4.05 -1.61 16.54
C ASN A 113 4.26 -2.97 17.23
N GLY A 114 5.50 -3.50 17.22
CA GLY A 114 5.87 -4.79 17.80
C GLY A 114 5.55 -6.02 16.93
N VAL A 115 5.03 -5.82 15.72
CA VAL A 115 4.83 -6.88 14.71
C VAL A 115 6.03 -6.93 13.79
N GLU A 116 6.62 -8.11 13.61
CA GLU A 116 7.74 -8.31 12.69
C GLU A 116 7.33 -8.05 11.24
N LEU A 117 8.24 -7.46 10.46
CA LEU A 117 8.04 -7.13 9.06
C LEU A 117 8.90 -8.04 8.19
N SER A 118 8.28 -8.87 7.37
CA SER A 118 8.96 -9.81 6.46
C SER A 118 8.57 -9.59 5.00
N VAL A 119 7.33 -9.20 4.76
CA VAL A 119 6.78 -8.90 3.43
C VAL A 119 6.06 -7.55 3.44
N ASN A 120 5.87 -6.97 2.26
CA ASN A 120 5.22 -5.65 2.14
C ASN A 120 3.80 -5.63 2.72
N ASP A 121 3.10 -6.78 2.66
CA ASP A 121 1.73 -6.90 3.15
C ASP A 121 1.65 -6.70 4.66
N ASP A 122 2.67 -7.10 5.44
CA ASP A 122 2.72 -6.89 6.90
C ASP A 122 2.61 -5.39 7.24
N LEU A 123 3.38 -4.55 6.54
CA LEU A 123 3.34 -3.09 6.73
C LEU A 123 2.06 -2.49 6.18
N LEU A 124 1.57 -3.00 5.05
CA LEU A 124 0.35 -2.51 4.41
C LEU A 124 -0.88 -2.76 5.29
N GLU A 125 -1.00 -3.92 5.92
CA GLU A 125 -2.09 -4.26 6.84
C GLU A 125 -2.08 -3.33 8.06
N LEU A 126 -0.91 -3.13 8.69
CA LEU A 126 -0.76 -2.22 9.83
C LEU A 126 -1.13 -0.79 9.46
N LYS A 127 -0.63 -0.30 8.33
CA LYS A 127 -0.94 1.05 7.83
C LYS A 127 -2.43 1.22 7.54
N ASN A 128 -3.07 0.22 6.91
CA ASN A 128 -4.49 0.30 6.53
C ASN A 128 -5.45 0.17 7.73
N ALA A 129 -4.98 -0.33 8.87
CA ALA A 129 -5.75 -0.36 10.12
C ALA A 129 -5.76 1.00 10.84
N LEU A 130 -4.96 1.96 10.40
CA LEU A 130 -4.78 3.26 11.03
C LEU A 130 -5.36 4.38 10.17
N SER A 131 -5.62 5.50 10.80
CA SER A 131 -6.12 6.74 10.19
C SER A 131 -4.99 7.79 10.08
N VAL A 132 -5.22 8.81 9.28
CA VAL A 132 -4.36 10.01 9.25
C VAL A 132 -4.27 10.64 10.65
N GLY A 133 -3.06 11.01 11.07
CA GLY A 133 -2.76 11.54 12.39
C GLY A 133 -2.43 10.47 13.45
N GLU A 134 -2.66 9.18 13.16
CA GLU A 134 -2.19 8.11 14.03
C GLU A 134 -0.73 7.77 13.75
N THR A 135 -0.08 7.11 14.69
CA THR A 135 1.37 6.87 14.64
C THR A 135 1.71 5.38 14.55
N ILE A 136 2.84 5.09 13.90
CA ILE A 136 3.47 3.76 13.90
C ILE A 136 4.86 3.90 14.54
N ARG A 137 5.16 3.03 15.51
CA ARG A 137 6.49 2.89 16.09
C ARG A 137 7.25 1.81 15.34
N PHE A 138 8.34 2.19 14.67
CA PHE A 138 9.27 1.28 14.01
C PHE A 138 10.46 0.97 14.90
N CYS A 139 10.87 -0.31 14.90
CA CYS A 139 12.23 -0.71 15.20
C CYS A 139 12.93 -0.94 13.87
N LEU A 140 13.99 -0.20 13.59
CA LEU A 140 14.76 -0.33 12.36
C LEU A 140 16.23 -0.61 12.63
N TRP A 141 16.91 -1.22 11.66
CA TRP A 141 18.34 -1.45 11.66
C TRP A 141 19.03 -0.49 10.69
N ARG A 142 20.12 0.13 11.14
CA ARG A 142 20.98 1.01 10.35
C ARG A 142 22.44 0.80 10.75
N GLU A 143 23.30 0.40 9.81
CA GLU A 143 24.76 0.28 10.00
C GLU A 143 25.21 -0.51 11.24
N GLY A 144 24.47 -1.54 11.63
CA GLY A 144 24.78 -2.41 12.77
C GLY A 144 24.06 -2.06 14.07
N GLU A 145 23.33 -0.96 14.10
CA GLU A 145 22.57 -0.51 15.26
C GLU A 145 21.05 -0.62 15.03
N THR A 146 20.30 -0.79 16.12
CA THR A 146 18.85 -0.72 16.10
C THR A 146 18.36 0.61 16.66
N LEU A 147 17.38 1.22 15.99
CA LEU A 147 16.79 2.49 16.34
C LEU A 147 15.28 2.35 16.45
N ASP A 148 14.69 3.01 17.44
CA ASP A 148 13.23 3.15 17.55
C ASP A 148 12.81 4.53 17.03
N ILE A 149 11.92 4.54 16.04
CA ILE A 149 11.41 5.77 15.43
C ILE A 149 9.88 5.70 15.40
N THR A 150 9.21 6.76 15.81
CA THR A 150 7.76 6.88 15.71
C THR A 150 7.42 7.84 14.60
N VAL A 151 6.54 7.43 13.68
CA VAL A 151 6.14 8.17 12.49
C VAL A 151 4.64 8.39 12.52
N GLU A 152 4.20 9.60 12.25
CA GLU A 152 2.80 9.97 12.07
C GLU A 152 2.37 9.73 10.62
N LEU A 153 1.17 9.16 10.45
CA LEU A 153 0.55 8.96 9.14
C LEU A 153 -0.03 10.28 8.64
N VAL A 154 0.41 10.72 7.49
CA VAL A 154 -0.04 11.96 6.85
C VAL A 154 -1.03 11.67 5.71
N GLU A 155 -1.75 12.69 5.26
CA GLU A 155 -2.60 12.59 4.07
C GLU A 155 -1.74 12.34 2.82
N GLN A 156 -2.20 11.47 1.93
CA GLN A 156 -1.47 11.15 0.70
C GLN A 156 -1.14 12.39 -0.12
N TYR A 157 -2.11 13.28 -0.31
CA TYR A 157 -1.93 14.48 -1.12
C TYR A 157 -0.99 15.52 -0.50
N SER A 158 -0.65 15.42 0.78
CA SER A 158 0.32 16.32 1.43
C SER A 158 1.76 16.01 1.05
N LEU A 159 2.00 14.85 0.43
CA LEU A 159 3.32 14.41 -0.03
C LEU A 159 3.61 14.82 -1.49
N GLU A 160 2.57 15.17 -2.26
CA GLU A 160 2.67 15.66 -3.64
C GLU A 160 2.99 17.18 -3.65
#